data_1c4d2a33aaa9a3f4b7dee9359336758d
#
_entry.id   1c4d2a33aaa9a3f4b7dee9359336758d
#
_cell.length_a   1.000
_cell.length_b   1.000
_cell.length_c   1.000
_cell.angle_alpha   90.00
_cell.angle_beta   90.00
_cell.angle_gamma   90.00
#
_symmetry.space_group_name_H-M   'P 1'
#
loop_
_entity.id
_entity.type
_entity.pdbx_description
1 polymer ?
#
loop_
_entity_poly.entity_id
_entity_poly.type
_entity_poly.pdbx_seq_one_letter_code
_entity_poly.pdbx_strand_id
1 'polypeptide(L)'
;MNGETLDLRVFQQFFDQIAKGVKTTEYRVMSEYWMKRLADTSKYGDLDEAALRKAMAADTDISWKPWRFARFHCGKRSLTKRIISIRAYPSHEWFAIKLASE
;
A
#
# COMPACT_ATOMS: atom_id res chain seq x y z
N MET A 1 -2.07 -14.30 12.18
CA MET A 1 -2.80 -14.45 10.92
C MET A 1 -2.14 -13.66 9.82
N ASN A 2 -1.89 -14.30 8.71
CA ASN A 2 -1.19 -13.67 7.60
C ASN A 2 -2.04 -12.71 6.78
N GLY A 3 -3.37 -12.75 6.92
CA GLY A 3 -4.29 -11.89 6.18
C GLY A 3 -4.15 -10.40 6.50
N GLU A 4 -3.44 -10.06 7.57
CA GLU A 4 -3.25 -8.68 8.00
C GLU A 4 -1.86 -8.14 7.65
N THR A 5 -1.00 -8.97 7.09
CA THR A 5 0.37 -8.59 6.75
C THR A 5 0.51 -8.43 5.25
N LEU A 6 0.87 -7.23 4.83
CA LEU A 6 1.08 -6.88 3.44
C LEU A 6 2.57 -7.06 3.11
N ASP A 7 2.86 -7.92 2.14
CA ASP A 7 4.24 -8.15 1.71
C ASP A 7 4.62 -7.18 0.60
N LEU A 8 5.76 -6.52 0.76
CA LEU A 8 6.24 -5.49 -0.15
C LEU A 8 7.72 -5.71 -0.47
N ARG A 9 8.07 -5.73 -1.75
CA ARG A 9 9.46 -5.77 -2.17
C ARG A 9 9.99 -4.35 -2.32
N VAL A 10 11.20 -4.11 -1.83
CA VAL A 10 11.85 -2.80 -1.92
C VAL A 10 13.32 -2.97 -2.28
N PHE A 11 13.91 -1.93 -2.86
CA PHE A 11 15.35 -1.89 -3.10
C PHE A 11 16.10 -1.75 -1.78
N GLN A 12 17.36 -2.17 -1.78
CA GLN A 12 18.18 -2.20 -0.57
C GLN A 12 18.25 -0.83 0.11
N GLN A 13 18.41 0.23 -0.65
CA GLN A 13 18.50 1.58 -0.09
C GLN A 13 17.24 1.96 0.69
N PHE A 14 16.07 1.59 0.18
CA PHE A 14 14.81 1.86 0.87
C PHE A 14 14.62 0.94 2.06
N PHE A 15 15.02 -0.33 1.95
CA PHE A 15 14.97 -1.26 3.06
C PHE A 15 15.77 -0.71 4.26
N ASP A 16 16.99 -0.23 4.00
CA ASP A 16 17.85 0.31 5.05
C ASP A 16 17.25 1.58 5.68
N GLN A 17 16.64 2.46 4.88
CA GLN A 17 15.97 3.65 5.39
C GLN A 17 14.76 3.31 6.26
N ILE A 18 13.99 2.30 5.86
CA ILE A 18 12.85 1.83 6.65
C ILE A 18 13.34 1.21 7.96
N ALA A 19 14.39 0.40 7.90
CA ALA A 19 14.96 -0.23 9.08
C ALA A 19 15.45 0.79 10.10
N LYS A 20 16.02 1.90 9.63
CA LYS A 20 16.54 2.97 10.50
C LYS A 20 15.46 3.94 10.95
N GLY A 21 14.23 3.79 10.47
CA GLY A 21 13.15 4.72 10.80
C GLY A 21 13.22 6.06 10.09
N VAL A 22 14.10 6.20 9.10
CA VAL A 22 14.24 7.42 8.31
C VAL A 22 13.11 7.52 7.30
N LYS A 23 12.77 6.40 6.65
CA LYS A 23 11.66 6.33 5.71
C LYS A 23 10.45 5.75 6.43
N THR A 24 9.39 6.55 6.58
CA THR A 24 8.17 6.15 7.30
C THR A 24 6.94 6.11 6.41
N THR A 25 7.10 6.33 5.11
CA THR A 25 5.99 6.24 4.16
C THR A 25 6.48 5.49 2.93
N GLU A 26 5.69 4.49 2.52
CA GLU A 26 5.94 3.74 1.31
C GLU A 26 4.88 4.12 0.27
N TYR A 27 5.32 4.42 -0.95
CA TYR A 27 4.42 4.80 -2.04
C TYR A 27 4.30 3.68 -3.05
N ARG A 28 3.07 3.45 -3.53
CA ARG A 28 2.80 2.47 -4.59
C ARG A 28 1.89 3.10 -5.62
N VAL A 29 2.19 2.85 -6.89
CA VAL A 29 1.40 3.38 -8.01
C VAL A 29 -0.02 2.81 -7.97
N MET A 30 -1.00 3.59 -8.43
CA MET A 30 -2.40 3.15 -8.52
C MET A 30 -2.60 2.28 -9.77
N SER A 31 -1.88 1.16 -9.83
CA SER A 31 -2.09 0.13 -10.84
C SER A 31 -3.25 -0.76 -10.44
N GLU A 32 -3.74 -1.56 -11.37
CA GLU A 32 -4.81 -2.52 -11.08
C GLU A 32 -4.42 -3.44 -9.93
N TYR A 33 -3.17 -3.91 -9.95
CA TYR A 33 -2.67 -4.80 -8.90
C TYR A 33 -2.77 -4.15 -7.52
N TRP A 34 -2.25 -2.92 -7.37
CA TRP A 34 -2.24 -2.26 -6.06
C TRP A 34 -3.60 -1.77 -5.63
N MET A 35 -4.46 -1.35 -6.56
CA MET A 35 -5.83 -0.98 -6.23
C MET A 35 -6.57 -2.17 -5.62
N LYS A 36 -6.47 -3.34 -6.25
CA LYS A 36 -7.14 -4.56 -5.77
C LYS A 36 -6.46 -5.16 -4.55
N ARG A 37 -5.17 -4.92 -4.38
CA ARG A 37 -4.42 -5.45 -3.24
C ARG A 37 -4.71 -4.68 -1.96
N LEU A 38 -4.81 -3.35 -2.06
CA LEU A 38 -4.94 -2.48 -0.89
C LEU A 38 -6.41 -2.23 -0.49
N ALA A 39 -7.31 -2.20 -1.44
CA ALA A 39 -8.72 -1.88 -1.19
C ALA A 39 -9.63 -3.02 -1.58
N ASP A 40 -10.82 -3.02 -0.98
CA ASP A 40 -11.92 -3.87 -1.43
C ASP A 40 -12.60 -3.15 -2.59
N THR A 41 -12.34 -3.62 -3.81
CA THR A 41 -12.84 -2.98 -5.03
C THR A 41 -14.15 -3.55 -5.53
N SER A 42 -14.77 -4.48 -4.78
CA SER A 42 -15.99 -5.15 -5.22
C SER A 42 -17.15 -4.18 -5.44
N LYS A 43 -17.21 -3.08 -4.69
CA LYS A 43 -18.28 -2.09 -4.81
C LYS A 43 -18.24 -1.32 -6.15
N TYR A 44 -17.11 -1.33 -6.85
CA TYR A 44 -17.00 -0.62 -8.13
C TYR A 44 -17.41 -1.49 -9.32
N GLY A 45 -17.59 -2.79 -9.11
CA GLY A 45 -17.91 -3.73 -10.18
C GLY A 45 -16.67 -4.17 -10.95
N ASP A 46 -16.92 -4.71 -12.13
CA ASP A 46 -15.86 -5.27 -12.98
C ASP A 46 -15.38 -4.20 -13.96
N LEU A 47 -14.38 -3.44 -13.56
CA LEU A 47 -13.83 -2.33 -14.33
C LEU A 47 -12.37 -2.64 -14.73
N ASP A 48 -11.96 -2.08 -15.89
CA ASP A 48 -10.54 -2.12 -16.26
C ASP A 48 -9.74 -1.16 -15.40
N GLU A 49 -8.41 -1.18 -15.55
CA GLU A 49 -7.53 -0.40 -14.69
C GLU A 49 -7.84 1.10 -14.71
N ALA A 50 -8.03 1.67 -15.90
CA ALA A 50 -8.28 3.11 -16.03
C ALA A 50 -9.62 3.50 -15.39
N ALA A 51 -10.65 2.71 -15.63
CA ALA A 51 -11.98 2.96 -15.08
C ALA A 51 -12.00 2.76 -13.57
N LEU A 52 -11.28 1.75 -13.07
CA LEU A 52 -11.17 1.51 -11.63
C LEU A 52 -10.45 2.67 -10.93
N ARG A 53 -9.35 3.15 -11.53
CA ARG A 53 -8.61 4.29 -10.98
C ARG A 53 -9.49 5.52 -10.88
N LYS A 54 -10.28 5.76 -11.93
CA LYS A 54 -11.20 6.90 -11.97
C LYS A 54 -12.30 6.77 -10.92
N ALA A 55 -12.85 5.57 -10.76
CA ALA A 55 -13.89 5.30 -9.76
C ALA A 55 -13.36 5.52 -8.34
N MET A 56 -12.15 5.02 -8.05
CA MET A 56 -11.54 5.19 -6.74
C MET A 56 -11.18 6.66 -6.47
N ALA A 57 -10.76 7.39 -7.50
CA ALA A 57 -10.44 8.81 -7.36
C ALA A 57 -11.67 9.65 -6.98
N ALA A 58 -12.85 9.23 -7.41
CA ALA A 58 -14.11 9.92 -7.11
C ALA A 58 -14.71 9.49 -5.77
N ASP A 59 -14.18 8.44 -5.15
CA ASP A 59 -14.75 7.86 -3.94
C ASP A 59 -14.09 8.49 -2.70
N THR A 60 -14.88 9.15 -1.87
CA THR A 60 -14.40 9.74 -0.63
C THR A 60 -14.42 8.75 0.53
N ASP A 61 -14.88 7.52 0.31
CA ASP A 61 -15.02 6.50 1.35
C ASP A 61 -14.53 5.16 0.83
N ILE A 62 -13.25 5.10 0.47
CA ILE A 62 -12.62 3.88 -0.03
C ILE A 62 -12.61 2.83 1.10
N SER A 63 -13.04 1.62 0.78
CA SER A 63 -13.01 0.49 1.73
C SER A 63 -11.66 -0.19 1.66
N TRP A 64 -10.78 0.13 2.61
CA TRP A 64 -9.45 -0.48 2.69
C TRP A 64 -9.55 -1.88 3.28
N LYS A 65 -8.73 -2.79 2.76
CA LYS A 65 -8.57 -4.10 3.39
C LYS A 65 -7.88 -3.93 4.74
N PRO A 66 -8.06 -4.85 5.69
CA PRO A 66 -7.58 -4.66 7.06
C PRO A 66 -6.09 -4.95 7.22
N TRP A 67 -5.24 -4.26 6.45
CA TRP A 67 -3.79 -4.39 6.55
C TRP A 67 -3.29 -3.71 7.82
N ARG A 68 -2.63 -4.46 8.68
CA ARG A 68 -2.10 -3.93 9.94
C ARG A 68 -0.59 -3.83 9.93
N PHE A 69 0.07 -4.70 9.19
CA PHE A 69 1.54 -4.77 9.13
C PHE A 69 1.99 -4.79 7.69
N ALA A 70 3.16 -4.19 7.45
CA ALA A 70 3.86 -4.26 6.19
C ALA A 70 5.17 -5.01 6.42
N ARG A 71 5.37 -6.11 5.68
CA ARG A 71 6.61 -6.86 5.74
C ARG A 71 7.41 -6.57 4.48
N PHE A 72 8.55 -5.93 4.67
CA PHE A 72 9.42 -5.52 3.57
C PHE A 72 10.45 -6.60 3.30
N HIS A 73 10.65 -6.88 2.01
CA HIS A 73 11.58 -7.91 1.56
C HIS A 73 12.63 -7.27 0.66
N CYS A 74 13.90 -7.64 0.91
CA CYS A 74 15.02 -7.27 0.06
C CYS A 74 15.98 -8.45 0.03
N GLY A 75 15.99 -9.22 -1.06
CA GLY A 75 16.74 -10.46 -1.13
C GLY A 75 16.28 -11.44 -0.05
N LYS A 76 17.18 -11.85 0.82
CA LYS A 76 16.88 -12.76 1.94
C LYS A 76 16.55 -12.01 3.22
N ARG A 77 16.61 -10.68 3.20
CA ARG A 77 16.32 -9.85 4.37
C ARG A 77 14.83 -9.51 4.41
N SER A 78 14.28 -9.43 5.60
CA SER A 78 12.92 -8.94 5.77
C SER A 78 12.81 -8.19 7.08
N LEU A 79 11.85 -7.28 7.14
CA LEU A 79 11.49 -6.60 8.38
C LEU A 79 10.00 -6.21 8.32
N THR A 80 9.39 -6.13 9.49
CA THR A 80 7.96 -5.84 9.59
C THR A 80 7.75 -4.54 10.34
N LYS A 81 6.90 -3.68 9.80
CA LYS A 81 6.48 -2.43 10.44
C LYS A 81 4.97 -2.41 10.57
N ARG A 82 4.46 -1.76 11.61
CA ARG A 82 3.03 -1.56 11.77
C ARG A 82 2.56 -0.46 10.82
N ILE A 83 1.44 -0.70 10.15
CA ILE A 83 0.82 0.30 9.27
C ILE A 83 -0.07 1.22 10.11
N ILE A 84 0.17 2.52 9.99
CA ILE A 84 -0.65 3.53 10.66
C ILE A 84 -1.86 3.88 9.81
N SER A 85 -1.66 4.10 8.49
CA SER A 85 -2.73 4.46 7.59
C SER A 85 -2.36 4.14 6.14
N ILE A 86 -3.38 3.98 5.31
CA ILE A 86 -3.24 3.87 3.86
C ILE A 86 -4.13 4.96 3.28
N ARG A 87 -3.58 5.75 2.37
CA ARG A 87 -4.31 6.83 1.71
C ARG A 87 -4.06 6.80 0.22
N ALA A 88 -5.09 7.22 -0.54
CA ALA A 88 -4.97 7.41 -1.98
C ALA A 88 -4.74 8.88 -2.27
N TYR A 89 -3.82 9.14 -3.21
CA TYR A 89 -3.55 10.48 -3.73
C TYR A 89 -3.79 10.45 -5.24
N PRO A 90 -5.06 10.57 -5.66
CA PRO A 90 -5.42 10.36 -7.07
C PRO A 90 -4.75 11.33 -8.04
N SER A 91 -4.51 12.57 -7.62
CA SER A 91 -3.85 13.55 -8.48
C SER A 91 -2.40 13.15 -8.81
N HIS A 92 -1.78 12.32 -7.98
CA HIS A 92 -0.43 11.80 -8.17
C HIS A 92 -0.46 10.35 -8.66
N GLU A 93 -1.63 9.73 -8.69
CA GLU A 93 -1.86 8.34 -9.09
C GLU A 93 -1.06 7.36 -8.24
N TRP A 94 -0.96 7.62 -6.93
CA TRP A 94 -0.31 6.69 -6.03
C TRP A 94 -1.06 6.52 -4.71
N PHE A 95 -0.70 5.45 -3.99
CA PHE A 95 -1.08 5.21 -2.61
C PHE A 95 0.09 5.52 -1.69
N ALA A 96 -0.21 6.02 -0.50
CA ALA A 96 0.79 6.21 0.55
C ALA A 96 0.44 5.30 1.73
N ILE A 97 1.41 4.45 2.11
CA ILE A 97 1.30 3.54 3.24
C ILE A 97 2.17 4.13 4.34
N LYS A 98 1.54 4.67 5.36
CA LYS A 98 2.26 5.29 6.47
C LYS A 98 2.60 4.24 7.52
N LEU A 99 3.87 4.23 7.93
CA LEU A 99 4.44 3.22 8.83
C LEU A 99 4.73 3.82 10.19
N ALA A 100 4.60 3.01 11.23
CA ALA A 100 5.09 3.38 12.55
C ALA A 100 6.61 3.46 12.53
N SER A 101 7.17 4.38 13.32
CA SER A 101 8.62 4.60 13.35
C SER A 101 9.37 3.62 14.25
N GLU A 102 8.64 2.78 14.95
CA GLU A 102 9.23 1.78 15.85
C GLU A 102 9.77 0.54 15.16
#